data_a40eb02c23bf03b277fcfb4ceae84974
#
_entry.id   a40eb02c23bf03b277fcfb4ceae84974
#
_cell.length_a   1.000
_cell.length_b   1.000
_cell.length_c   1.000
_cell.angle_alpha   90.00
_cell.angle_beta   90.00
_cell.angle_gamma   90.00
#
_symmetry.space_group_name_H-M   'P 1'
#
loop_
_entity.id
_entity.type
_entity.pdbx_description
1 polymer ?
#
loop_
_entity_poly.entity_id
_entity_poly.type
_entity_poly.pdbx_seq_one_letter_code
_entity_poly.pdbx_strand_id
1 'polypeptide(L)'
;QLLPGVQTGSEGTSGLYVRGGGPDQNLILLDGVPVYNASHLFGFFSVFNSDAINSTKLVKGGFPARYGGRLSSVIDIKMKEGNMKKFHGQGSIGLISSKLSLEGPIIKDKTSFIVSARRTYLDVVARPFVRAYQNNQAGKGDGNGNSSNNGGYYFYDLNGKVNHKISDKHRLY
;
A
#
# COMPACT_ATOMS: atom_id res chain seq x y z
N GLN A 1 0.49 3.38 13.76
CA GLN A 1 1.66 3.81 14.58
C GLN A 1 1.23 4.49 15.90
N LEU A 2 0.01 5.00 15.99
CA LEU A 2 -0.52 5.62 17.23
C LEU A 2 -1.03 4.58 18.26
N LEU A 3 -0.92 3.29 17.97
CA LEU A 3 -1.38 2.23 18.85
C LEU A 3 -0.32 1.88 19.89
N PRO A 4 -0.68 1.65 21.15
CA PRO A 4 0.25 1.25 22.20
C PRO A 4 0.99 -0.05 21.83
N GLY A 5 2.31 -0.09 22.05
CA GLY A 5 3.17 -1.24 21.72
C GLY A 5 3.44 -1.43 20.23
N VAL A 6 3.18 -0.42 19.41
CA VAL A 6 3.56 -0.36 18.00
C VAL A 6 4.59 0.73 17.82
N GLN A 7 5.75 0.38 17.28
CA GLN A 7 6.83 1.31 17.01
C GLN A 7 7.19 1.28 15.52
N THR A 8 7.69 2.40 15.03
CA THR A 8 8.40 2.45 13.76
C THR A 8 9.84 2.05 13.98
N GLY A 9 10.49 1.55 12.94
CA GLY A 9 11.94 1.39 12.96
C GLY A 9 12.69 2.72 13.11
N SER A 10 14.00 2.64 13.06
CA SER A 10 14.88 3.82 13.02
C SER A 10 14.53 4.74 11.84
N GLU A 11 14.97 5.99 11.90
CA GLU A 11 14.81 6.97 10.82
C GLU A 11 15.19 6.34 9.46
N GLY A 12 14.31 6.46 8.48
CA GLY A 12 14.49 5.89 7.14
C GLY A 12 13.98 4.46 6.93
N THR A 13 13.40 3.82 7.96
CA THR A 13 12.72 2.52 7.80
C THR A 13 11.29 2.60 8.32
N SER A 14 10.32 2.15 7.53
CA SER A 14 8.90 2.14 7.93
C SER A 14 8.42 0.76 8.36
N GLY A 15 9.34 -0.10 8.81
CA GLY A 15 8.99 -1.40 9.37
C GLY A 15 8.06 -1.24 10.58
N LEU A 16 7.06 -2.10 10.66
CA LEU A 16 6.15 -2.15 11.81
C LEU A 16 6.71 -3.09 12.85
N TYR A 17 7.10 -2.54 13.99
CA TYR A 17 7.60 -3.29 15.15
C TYR A 17 6.48 -3.37 16.18
N VAL A 18 6.04 -4.58 16.51
CA VAL A 18 4.96 -4.80 17.46
C VAL A 18 5.48 -5.59 18.65
N ARG A 19 5.39 -5.00 19.85
CA ARG A 19 5.86 -5.62 21.12
C ARG A 19 7.27 -6.20 21.04
N GLY A 20 8.18 -5.47 20.39
CA GLY A 20 9.59 -5.90 20.23
C GLY A 20 9.83 -6.88 19.08
N GLY A 21 8.80 -7.37 18.41
CA GLY A 21 8.95 -8.22 17.24
C GLY A 21 9.26 -7.40 15.97
N GLY A 22 10.10 -7.96 15.10
CA GLY A 22 10.50 -7.33 13.83
C GLY A 22 9.39 -7.32 12.77
N PRO A 23 9.59 -6.56 11.68
CA PRO A 23 8.60 -6.45 10.61
C PRO A 23 8.25 -7.78 9.93
N ASP A 24 9.21 -8.69 9.85
CA ASP A 24 9.08 -10.05 9.31
C ASP A 24 8.26 -10.98 10.20
N GLN A 25 8.08 -10.63 11.47
CA GLN A 25 7.30 -11.40 12.43
C GLN A 25 5.82 -11.02 12.47
N ASN A 26 5.39 -10.07 11.66
CA ASN A 26 3.99 -9.68 11.53
C ASN A 26 3.32 -10.44 10.38
N LEU A 27 2.14 -11.00 10.64
CA LEU A 27 1.28 -11.57 9.60
C LEU A 27 0.38 -10.47 9.03
N ILE A 28 0.56 -10.14 7.77
CA ILE A 28 -0.26 -9.16 7.08
C ILE A 28 -1.20 -9.90 6.15
N LEU A 29 -2.50 -9.70 6.35
CA LEU A 29 -3.56 -10.31 5.56
C LEU A 29 -4.34 -9.23 4.82
N LEU A 30 -4.61 -9.47 3.54
CA LEU A 30 -5.56 -8.70 2.74
C LEU A 30 -6.74 -9.61 2.38
N ASP A 31 -7.92 -9.33 2.94
CA ASP A 31 -9.10 -10.19 2.84
C ASP A 31 -8.84 -11.66 3.18
N GLY A 32 -7.95 -11.91 4.16
CA GLY A 32 -7.57 -13.23 4.61
C GLY A 32 -6.41 -13.88 3.85
N VAL A 33 -5.90 -13.27 2.79
CA VAL A 33 -4.76 -13.76 2.02
C VAL A 33 -3.46 -13.13 2.54
N PRO A 34 -2.40 -13.92 2.84
CA PRO A 34 -1.13 -13.40 3.29
C PRO A 34 -0.44 -12.54 2.24
N VAL A 35 0.03 -11.35 2.67
CA VAL A 35 0.84 -10.44 1.85
C VAL A 35 2.25 -10.42 2.42
N TYR A 36 3.21 -10.92 1.63
CA TYR A 36 4.60 -11.05 2.10
C TYR A 36 5.39 -9.75 1.98
N ASN A 37 5.19 -8.98 0.93
CA ASN A 37 5.84 -7.70 0.74
C ASN A 37 4.79 -6.58 0.73
N ALA A 38 4.54 -6.01 1.90
CA ALA A 38 3.48 -5.03 2.12
C ALA A 38 3.92 -3.58 1.87
N SER A 39 5.13 -3.37 1.34
CA SER A 39 5.68 -2.02 1.19
C SER A 39 6.59 -1.88 -0.02
N HIS A 40 6.65 -0.65 -0.55
CA HIS A 40 7.60 -0.21 -1.56
C HIS A 40 8.68 0.67 -0.95
N LEU A 41 9.80 0.83 -1.63
CA LEU A 41 10.90 1.73 -1.29
C LEU A 41 11.34 1.57 0.16
N PHE A 42 11.85 0.39 0.50
CA PHE A 42 12.35 0.06 1.85
C PHE A 42 11.34 0.33 2.97
N GLY A 43 10.04 0.31 2.64
CA GLY A 43 8.99 0.48 3.62
C GLY A 43 8.36 1.87 3.68
N PHE A 44 8.83 2.86 2.93
CA PHE A 44 8.24 4.21 2.94
C PHE A 44 6.80 4.27 2.42
N PHE A 45 6.45 3.39 1.49
CA PHE A 45 5.11 3.34 0.91
C PHE A 45 4.47 1.97 1.13
N SER A 46 3.28 1.96 1.69
CA SER A 46 2.47 0.76 1.76
C SER A 46 1.97 0.37 0.37
N VAL A 47 1.91 -0.92 0.07
CA VAL A 47 1.25 -1.44 -1.16
C VAL A 47 -0.27 -1.24 -1.14
N PHE A 48 -0.83 -0.98 0.04
CA PHE A 48 -2.27 -0.82 0.20
C PHE A 48 -2.72 0.61 -0.13
N ASN A 49 -3.72 0.72 -1.00
CA ASN A 49 -4.39 2.00 -1.23
C ASN A 49 -5.45 2.22 -0.15
N SER A 50 -5.25 3.26 0.67
CA SER A 50 -6.17 3.61 1.76
C SER A 50 -7.62 3.80 1.31
N ASP A 51 -7.82 4.25 0.06
CA ASP A 51 -9.14 4.55 -0.47
C ASP A 51 -9.96 3.27 -0.75
N ALA A 52 -9.27 2.14 -0.95
CA ALA A 52 -9.87 0.81 -1.13
C ALA A 52 -10.03 0.02 0.17
N ILE A 53 -9.49 0.51 1.30
CA ILE A 53 -9.56 -0.18 2.58
C ILE A 53 -10.84 0.22 3.31
N ASN A 54 -11.53 -0.80 3.83
CA ASN A 54 -12.69 -0.63 4.70
C ASN A 54 -12.28 -0.59 6.18
N SER A 55 -11.46 -1.54 6.60
CA SER A 55 -11.02 -1.64 7.99
C SER A 55 -9.66 -2.33 8.11
N THR A 56 -8.95 -2.02 9.19
CA THR A 56 -7.70 -2.69 9.57
C THR A 56 -7.79 -3.09 11.03
N LYS A 57 -7.60 -4.38 11.30
CA LYS A 57 -7.57 -4.95 12.64
C LYS A 57 -6.16 -5.40 12.96
N LEU A 58 -5.60 -4.87 14.06
CA LEU A 58 -4.32 -5.32 14.60
C LEU A 58 -4.55 -6.19 15.83
N VAL A 59 -4.06 -7.42 15.81
CA VAL A 59 -4.06 -8.35 16.93
C VAL A 59 -2.62 -8.53 17.42
N LYS A 60 -2.37 -8.06 18.65
CA LYS A 60 -1.04 -8.00 19.26
C LYS A 60 -0.80 -9.13 20.26
N GLY A 61 -0.72 -10.36 19.82
CA GLY A 61 -0.58 -11.52 20.68
C GLY A 61 -1.94 -12.13 21.10
N GLY A 62 -1.91 -13.38 21.57
CA GLY A 62 -3.10 -14.13 21.91
C GLY A 62 -4.05 -14.34 20.73
N PHE A 63 -3.51 -14.40 19.53
CA PHE A 63 -4.32 -14.57 18.32
C PHE A 63 -4.90 -15.97 18.23
N PRO A 64 -6.12 -16.11 17.69
CA PRO A 64 -6.77 -17.38 17.48
C PRO A 64 -5.93 -18.35 16.66
N ALA A 65 -6.09 -19.66 16.85
CA ALA A 65 -5.33 -20.71 16.17
C ALA A 65 -5.42 -20.68 14.64
N ARG A 66 -6.44 -20.01 14.07
CA ARG A 66 -6.56 -19.79 12.62
C ARG A 66 -5.45 -18.91 12.02
N TYR A 67 -4.76 -18.14 12.85
CA TYR A 67 -3.63 -17.31 12.44
C TYR A 67 -2.33 -18.01 12.87
N GLY A 68 -1.54 -18.42 11.90
CA GLY A 68 -0.26 -19.08 12.13
C GLY A 68 0.87 -18.46 11.30
N GLY A 69 2.08 -18.97 11.53
CA GLY A 69 3.24 -18.65 10.71
C GLY A 69 3.96 -17.32 11.02
N ARG A 70 3.49 -16.56 12.02
CA ARG A 70 4.15 -15.35 12.51
C ARG A 70 4.03 -15.22 14.03
N LEU A 71 4.99 -14.53 14.66
CA LEU A 71 5.18 -14.57 16.11
C LEU A 71 4.71 -13.30 16.83
N SER A 72 4.74 -12.15 16.16
CA SER A 72 4.55 -10.86 16.82
C SER A 72 3.11 -10.36 16.76
N SER A 73 2.55 -10.22 15.57
CA SER A 73 1.19 -9.70 15.40
C SER A 73 0.52 -10.20 14.13
N VAL A 74 -0.81 -9.97 14.08
CA VAL A 74 -1.63 -10.18 12.89
C VAL A 74 -2.28 -8.85 12.52
N ILE A 75 -2.07 -8.42 11.27
CA ILE A 75 -2.69 -7.24 10.68
C ILE A 75 -3.68 -7.75 9.63
N ASP A 76 -4.95 -7.73 9.96
CA ASP A 76 -6.04 -8.16 9.07
C ASP A 76 -6.67 -6.92 8.41
N ILE A 77 -6.42 -6.76 7.11
CA ILE A 77 -6.88 -5.64 6.29
C ILE A 77 -8.06 -6.13 5.46
N LYS A 78 -9.18 -5.43 5.55
CA LYS A 78 -10.37 -5.70 4.76
C LYS A 78 -10.56 -4.62 3.71
N MET A 79 -10.69 -5.02 2.45
CA MET A 79 -11.05 -4.12 1.37
C MET A 79 -12.54 -3.77 1.41
N LYS A 80 -12.88 -2.61 0.84
CA LYS A 80 -14.28 -2.24 0.54
C LYS A 80 -14.87 -3.26 -0.44
N GLU A 81 -16.17 -3.49 -0.33
CA GLU A 81 -16.88 -4.42 -1.21
C GLU A 81 -17.45 -3.75 -2.47
N GLY A 82 -17.28 -2.43 -2.59
CA GLY A 82 -17.90 -1.62 -3.62
C GLY A 82 -19.37 -1.31 -3.34
N ASN A 83 -19.91 -0.32 -4.03
CA ASN A 83 -21.28 0.11 -3.86
C ASN A 83 -22.22 -0.68 -4.77
N MET A 84 -23.24 -1.34 -4.21
CA MET A 84 -24.20 -2.14 -4.98
C MET A 84 -25.32 -1.31 -5.63
N LYS A 85 -25.42 -0.01 -5.32
CA LYS A 85 -26.55 0.84 -5.76
C LYS A 85 -26.16 1.93 -6.73
N LYS A 86 -25.00 2.57 -6.51
CA LYS A 86 -24.56 3.75 -7.28
C LYS A 86 -23.08 3.65 -7.61
N PHE A 87 -22.70 4.26 -8.72
CA PHE A 87 -21.29 4.47 -9.05
C PHE A 87 -20.71 5.60 -8.21
N HIS A 88 -19.52 5.38 -7.68
CA HIS A 88 -18.72 6.37 -7.00
C HIS A 88 -17.31 6.37 -7.58
N GLY A 89 -16.75 7.55 -7.78
CA GLY A 89 -15.38 7.75 -8.17
C GLY A 89 -14.71 8.73 -7.22
N GLN A 90 -13.48 8.44 -6.84
CA GLN A 90 -12.65 9.29 -6.02
C GLN A 90 -11.26 9.35 -6.65
N GLY A 91 -10.74 10.57 -6.85
CA GLY A 91 -9.39 10.78 -7.34
C GLY A 91 -8.65 11.79 -6.49
N SER A 92 -7.34 11.65 -6.39
CA SER A 92 -6.47 12.63 -5.77
C SER A 92 -5.14 12.72 -6.51
N ILE A 93 -4.64 13.94 -6.64
CA ILE A 93 -3.33 14.24 -7.23
C ILE A 93 -2.51 14.93 -6.15
N GLY A 94 -1.43 14.29 -5.73
CA GLY A 94 -0.47 14.83 -4.78
C GLY A 94 0.89 15.10 -5.42
N LEU A 95 1.82 15.64 -4.67
CA LEU A 95 3.18 15.94 -5.16
C LEU A 95 3.97 14.67 -5.53
N ILE A 96 3.72 13.57 -4.85
CA ILE A 96 4.52 12.33 -4.97
C ILE A 96 3.73 11.23 -5.69
N SER A 97 2.40 11.22 -5.58
CA SER A 97 1.56 10.17 -6.14
C SER A 97 0.17 10.66 -6.52
N SER A 98 -0.41 10.00 -7.51
CA SER A 98 -1.83 10.14 -7.86
C SER A 98 -2.54 8.83 -7.56
N LYS A 99 -3.81 8.95 -7.18
CA LYS A 99 -4.69 7.84 -6.88
C LYS A 99 -6.01 8.01 -7.61
N LEU A 100 -6.59 6.89 -8.01
CA LEU A 100 -7.93 6.81 -8.56
C LEU A 100 -8.62 5.58 -7.99
N SER A 101 -9.84 5.74 -7.54
CA SER A 101 -10.68 4.64 -7.06
C SER A 101 -12.06 4.75 -7.69
N LEU A 102 -12.55 3.66 -8.22
CA LEU A 102 -13.87 3.56 -8.84
C LEU A 102 -14.59 2.36 -8.24
N GLU A 103 -15.84 2.56 -7.85
CA GLU A 103 -16.71 1.51 -7.34
C GLU A 103 -18.13 1.65 -7.89
N GLY A 104 -18.83 0.54 -8.00
CA GLY A 104 -20.21 0.58 -8.46
C GLY A 104 -20.83 -0.80 -8.64
N PRO A 105 -22.14 -0.81 -8.99
CA PRO A 105 -22.85 -2.04 -9.28
C PRO A 105 -22.53 -2.56 -10.69
N ILE A 106 -22.21 -3.85 -10.80
CA ILE A 106 -22.28 -4.59 -12.06
C ILE A 106 -23.73 -5.03 -12.27
N ILE A 107 -24.33 -5.57 -11.21
CA ILE A 107 -25.76 -5.90 -11.15
C ILE A 107 -26.32 -5.26 -9.89
N LYS A 108 -27.29 -4.37 -10.02
CA LYS A 108 -27.90 -3.68 -8.88
C LYS A 108 -28.33 -4.67 -7.79
N ASP A 109 -27.99 -4.35 -6.56
CA ASP A 109 -28.31 -5.09 -5.34
C ASP A 109 -27.77 -6.53 -5.28
N LYS A 110 -26.99 -6.97 -6.29
CA LYS A 110 -26.41 -8.31 -6.35
C LYS A 110 -24.90 -8.32 -6.49
N THR A 111 -24.35 -7.53 -7.42
CA THR A 111 -22.92 -7.59 -7.74
C THR A 111 -22.34 -6.19 -7.75
N SER A 112 -21.28 -5.99 -7.00
CA SER A 112 -20.52 -4.75 -7.00
C SER A 112 -19.05 -5.00 -7.31
N PHE A 113 -18.36 -3.97 -7.74
CA PHE A 113 -16.93 -3.96 -7.91
C PHE A 113 -16.31 -2.73 -7.25
N ILE A 114 -15.06 -2.85 -6.92
CA ILE A 114 -14.18 -1.74 -6.61
C ILE A 114 -12.83 -1.98 -7.30
N VAL A 115 -12.32 -0.93 -7.95
CA VAL A 115 -10.98 -0.90 -8.52
C VAL A 115 -10.29 0.34 -8.03
N SER A 116 -9.07 0.21 -7.55
CA SER A 116 -8.25 1.34 -7.14
C SER A 116 -6.85 1.23 -7.75
N ALA A 117 -6.37 2.34 -8.27
CA ALA A 117 -5.04 2.49 -8.85
C ALA A 117 -4.29 3.61 -8.14
N ARG A 118 -2.98 3.41 -7.95
CA ARG A 118 -2.07 4.44 -7.48
C ARG A 118 -0.81 4.40 -8.33
N ARG A 119 -0.31 5.56 -8.71
CA ARG A 119 0.99 5.73 -9.35
C ARG A 119 1.80 6.76 -8.58
N THR A 120 3.05 6.45 -8.28
CA THR A 120 4.03 7.42 -7.80
C THR A 120 4.89 7.92 -8.95
N TYR A 121 5.39 9.15 -8.83
CA TYR A 121 6.25 9.79 -9.84
C TYR A 121 7.43 10.51 -9.19
N LEU A 122 8.09 9.81 -8.26
CA LEU A 122 9.33 10.29 -7.64
C LEU A 122 10.41 10.58 -8.67
N ASP A 123 10.41 9.86 -9.79
CA ASP A 123 11.27 10.10 -10.94
C ASP A 123 11.13 11.51 -11.51
N VAL A 124 9.91 12.03 -11.59
CA VAL A 124 9.64 13.37 -12.13
C VAL A 124 10.00 14.46 -11.11
N VAL A 125 9.58 14.28 -9.85
CA VAL A 125 9.79 15.27 -8.77
C VAL A 125 11.26 15.38 -8.36
N ALA A 126 12.00 14.27 -8.34
CA ALA A 126 13.39 14.26 -7.96
C ALA A 126 14.35 14.80 -9.04
N ARG A 127 13.97 14.75 -10.32
CA ARG A 127 14.82 15.19 -11.44
C ARG A 127 15.43 16.57 -11.28
N PRO A 128 14.69 17.64 -10.93
CA PRO A 128 15.28 18.97 -10.79
C PRO A 128 16.30 19.05 -9.66
N PHE A 129 16.05 18.34 -8.55
CA PHE A 129 16.97 18.29 -7.43
C PHE A 129 18.26 17.52 -7.76
N VAL A 130 18.12 16.37 -8.42
CA VAL A 130 19.28 15.56 -8.84
C VAL A 130 20.12 16.34 -9.87
N ARG A 131 19.49 17.03 -10.82
CA ARG A 131 20.21 17.86 -11.79
C ARG A 131 20.94 19.04 -11.13
N ALA A 132 20.28 19.72 -10.17
CA ALA A 132 20.91 20.82 -9.45
C ALA A 132 22.12 20.32 -8.62
N TYR A 133 22.01 19.15 -7.99
CA TYR A 133 23.11 18.54 -7.26
C TYR A 133 24.27 18.15 -8.18
N GLN A 134 23.99 17.55 -9.32
CA GLN A 134 25.01 17.14 -10.33
C GLN A 134 25.71 18.34 -10.93
N ASN A 135 24.98 19.41 -11.25
CA ASN A 135 25.59 20.64 -11.78
C ASN A 135 26.52 21.33 -10.75
N ASN A 136 26.20 21.25 -9.48
CA ASN A 136 27.08 21.77 -8.42
C ASN A 136 28.34 20.93 -8.19
N GLN A 137 28.31 19.64 -8.56
CA GLN A 137 29.46 18.74 -8.49
C GLN A 137 30.32 18.80 -9.76
N ALA A 138 29.74 19.05 -10.93
CA ALA A 138 30.45 19.12 -12.21
C ALA A 138 31.48 20.26 -12.29
N GLY A 139 31.43 21.22 -11.36
CA GLY A 139 32.45 22.29 -11.21
C GLY A 139 33.68 21.89 -10.39
N LYS A 140 33.77 20.66 -9.90
CA LYS A 140 34.83 20.24 -8.96
C LYS A 140 35.61 18.96 -9.30
N GLY A 141 35.54 18.44 -10.52
CA GLY A 141 36.27 17.20 -10.77
C GLY A 141 36.26 16.72 -12.21
N ASP A 142 37.41 16.35 -12.62
CA ASP A 142 37.92 15.71 -13.78
C ASP A 142 36.95 14.95 -14.70
N GLY A 143 37.02 15.26 -15.98
CA GLY A 143 36.17 14.74 -17.04
C GLY A 143 36.28 13.22 -17.29
N ASN A 144 35.55 12.44 -16.54
CA ASN A 144 35.19 11.10 -17.02
C ASN A 144 33.65 10.98 -16.93
N GLY A 145 33.01 11.39 -18.04
CA GLY A 145 31.57 11.37 -18.20
C GLY A 145 31.03 9.95 -18.25
N ASN A 146 30.87 9.33 -17.10
CA ASN A 146 30.02 8.17 -16.99
C ASN A 146 28.59 8.70 -16.89
N SER A 147 27.87 8.58 -17.99
CA SER A 147 26.45 8.88 -18.11
C SER A 147 25.69 8.06 -17.05
N SER A 148 25.55 8.60 -15.86
CA SER A 148 24.74 7.99 -14.83
C SER A 148 23.31 7.96 -15.35
N ASN A 149 22.88 6.78 -15.70
CA ASN A 149 21.51 6.47 -16.05
C ASN A 149 20.62 7.02 -14.94
N ASN A 150 19.95 8.13 -15.20
CA ASN A 150 19.05 8.81 -14.28
C ASN A 150 17.77 7.96 -14.12
N GLY A 151 17.91 6.76 -13.59
CA GLY A 151 16.83 5.85 -13.30
C GLY A 151 15.95 6.46 -12.20
N GLY A 152 14.90 7.13 -12.60
CA GLY A 152 13.89 7.58 -11.66
C GLY A 152 13.15 6.40 -11.07
N TYR A 153 12.88 6.43 -9.77
CA TYR A 153 12.08 5.42 -9.11
C TYR A 153 10.60 5.77 -9.21
N TYR A 154 9.82 4.84 -9.74
CA TYR A 154 8.36 4.92 -9.76
C TYR A 154 7.77 3.54 -9.50
N PHE A 155 6.57 3.50 -8.98
CA PHE A 155 5.78 2.28 -8.85
C PHE A 155 4.30 2.60 -9.02
N TYR A 156 3.54 1.57 -9.33
CA TYR A 156 2.09 1.63 -9.37
C TYR A 156 1.51 0.41 -8.67
N ASP A 157 0.40 0.64 -8.01
CA ASP A 157 -0.39 -0.39 -7.36
C ASP A 157 -1.78 -0.41 -7.98
N LEU A 158 -2.26 -1.60 -8.25
CA LEU A 158 -3.61 -1.84 -8.72
C LEU A 158 -4.28 -2.85 -7.80
N ASN A 159 -5.43 -2.49 -7.26
CA ASN A 159 -6.24 -3.37 -6.44
C ASN A 159 -7.65 -3.45 -7.02
N GLY A 160 -8.20 -4.65 -7.09
CA GLY A 160 -9.54 -4.88 -7.57
C GLY A 160 -10.24 -5.96 -6.76
N LYS A 161 -11.54 -5.77 -6.52
CA LYS A 161 -12.40 -6.74 -5.84
C LYS A 161 -13.76 -6.73 -6.48
N VAL A 162 -14.33 -7.90 -6.66
CA VAL A 162 -15.71 -8.10 -7.08
C VAL A 162 -16.43 -8.84 -5.97
N ASN A 163 -17.60 -8.35 -5.60
CA ASN A 163 -18.44 -8.97 -4.59
C ASN A 163 -19.78 -9.37 -5.24
N HIS A 164 -20.17 -10.62 -5.06
CA HIS A 164 -21.43 -11.16 -5.59
C HIS A 164 -22.25 -11.78 -4.46
N LYS A 165 -23.49 -11.29 -4.29
CA LYS A 165 -24.46 -11.82 -3.36
C LYS A 165 -25.25 -12.95 -4.03
N ILE A 166 -24.94 -14.20 -3.71
CA ILE A 166 -25.66 -15.38 -4.22
C ILE A 166 -27.01 -15.51 -3.51
N SER A 167 -27.02 -15.33 -2.20
CA SER A 167 -28.21 -15.35 -1.36
C SER A 167 -28.00 -14.45 -0.12
N ASP A 168 -29.01 -14.34 0.74
CA ASP A 168 -28.86 -13.56 1.99
C ASP A 168 -27.81 -14.15 2.94
N LYS A 169 -27.50 -15.43 2.79
CA LYS A 169 -26.51 -16.15 3.65
C LYS A 169 -25.17 -16.38 2.96
N HIS A 170 -25.07 -16.24 1.63
CA HIS A 170 -23.87 -16.59 0.86
C HIS A 170 -23.43 -15.43 -0.01
N ARG A 171 -22.16 -15.05 0.12
CA ARG A 171 -21.47 -14.06 -0.72
C ARG A 171 -20.17 -14.64 -1.23
N LEU A 172 -19.82 -14.27 -2.45
CA LEU A 172 -18.55 -14.57 -3.10
C LEU A 172 -17.79 -13.26 -3.30
N TYR A 173 -16.50 -13.24 -2.98
CA TYR A 173 -15.58 -12.11 -3.19
C TYR A 173 -14.14 -12.59 -3.37
#